data_b0b7e5323563cc2c603e604e8a8fae08
#
_entry.id   b0b7e5323563cc2c603e604e8a8fae08
#
_cell.length_a   1.000
_cell.length_b   1.000
_cell.length_c   1.000
_cell.angle_alpha   90.00
_cell.angle_beta   90.00
_cell.angle_gamma   90.00
#
_symmetry.space_group_name_H-M   'P 1'
#
loop_
_entity.id
_entity.type
_entity.pdbx_description
1 polymer ?
#
loop_
_entity_poly.entity_id
_entity_poly.type
_entity_poly.pdbx_seq_one_letter_code
_entity_poly.pdbx_strand_id
1 'polypeptide(L)'
;MLGKMCSLVLDNHKDLNVTGSFNNKEASSLLLDKKINLVKFDVLNDNLKEIIDKVKPEYIINCIGKIKPVIDEEDPLSVSQAQQINGVFPKQMEEVSSLHNIKVIQIGTDCVFSGEKGSYSIEDNHDAIDIYGITKSEGEQDSGNKMLIRTSIIGPEITPGRSLLNWFLEHEVGSRVNGFQNHMWNGITTLAFAKITQGVITSDSYNPFVVHLTPKDIVTKYELLTLFSESFEREDIEISPTDAELVVDRTLLPSSNKQNDDLWKIGGYEESPTISDLVKELSSS
;
A
#
# COMPACT_ATOMS: atom_id res chain seq x y z
N MET A 1 5.89 3.59 -5.59
CA MET A 1 5.91 2.18 -5.11
C MET A 1 4.71 1.40 -5.64
N LEU A 2 3.57 1.41 -4.95
CA LEU A 2 2.43 0.51 -5.22
C LEU A 2 1.82 0.66 -6.63
N GLY A 3 1.51 1.88 -7.08
CA GLY A 3 0.90 2.09 -8.40
C GLY A 3 1.75 1.54 -9.56
N LYS A 4 3.09 1.66 -9.46
CA LYS A 4 3.99 1.03 -10.44
C LYS A 4 3.85 -0.49 -10.43
N MET A 5 3.86 -1.12 -9.25
CA MET A 5 3.75 -2.59 -9.13
C MET A 5 2.39 -3.07 -9.67
N CYS A 6 1.29 -2.41 -9.30
CA CYS A 6 -0.02 -2.73 -9.84
C CYS A 6 -0.05 -2.61 -11.37
N SER A 7 0.49 -1.52 -11.93
CA SER A 7 0.54 -1.34 -13.38
C SER A 7 1.30 -2.48 -14.08
N LEU A 8 2.46 -2.88 -13.53
CA LEU A 8 3.28 -3.93 -14.12
C LEU A 8 2.62 -5.32 -14.05
N VAL A 9 2.03 -5.66 -12.90
CA VAL A 9 1.37 -6.96 -12.71
C VAL A 9 0.13 -7.06 -13.58
N LEU A 10 -0.71 -6.03 -13.60
CA LEU A 10 -1.93 -6.00 -14.39
C LEU A 10 -1.66 -6.03 -15.90
N ASP A 11 -0.61 -5.33 -16.39
CA ASP A 11 -0.23 -5.31 -17.81
C ASP A 11 0.21 -6.68 -18.34
N ASN A 12 0.66 -7.56 -17.46
CA ASN A 12 0.99 -8.93 -17.85
C ASN A 12 -0.24 -9.82 -18.15
N HIS A 13 -1.46 -9.37 -17.79
CA HIS A 13 -2.67 -10.13 -18.06
C HIS A 13 -3.27 -9.72 -19.41
N LYS A 14 -3.43 -10.69 -20.32
CA LYS A 14 -3.82 -10.47 -21.72
C LYS A 14 -5.18 -9.80 -21.93
N ASP A 15 -6.10 -9.97 -20.97
CA ASP A 15 -7.48 -9.47 -21.06
C ASP A 15 -7.66 -8.12 -20.34
N LEU A 16 -6.60 -7.53 -19.79
CA LEU A 16 -6.64 -6.23 -19.12
C LEU A 16 -6.01 -5.13 -20.01
N ASN A 17 -6.70 -4.01 -20.10
CA ASN A 17 -6.18 -2.79 -20.70
C ASN A 17 -5.83 -1.80 -19.61
N VAL A 18 -4.54 -1.62 -19.36
CA VAL A 18 -4.05 -0.85 -18.21
C VAL A 18 -3.73 0.58 -18.61
N THR A 19 -4.26 1.54 -17.83
CA THR A 19 -3.88 2.95 -17.90
C THR A 19 -3.30 3.38 -16.56
N GLY A 20 -2.02 3.75 -16.55
CA GLY A 20 -1.34 4.31 -15.38
C GLY A 20 -1.47 5.83 -15.33
N SER A 21 -1.82 6.39 -14.17
CA SER A 21 -1.76 7.83 -13.97
C SER A 21 -0.43 8.25 -13.33
N PHE A 22 0.07 9.42 -13.70
CA PHE A 22 1.29 9.99 -13.15
C PHE A 22 1.16 11.52 -12.99
N ASN A 23 1.82 12.08 -11.98
CA ASN A 23 1.84 13.53 -11.74
C ASN A 23 3.15 14.20 -12.20
N ASN A 24 4.24 13.47 -12.36
CA ASN A 24 5.53 13.98 -12.79
C ASN A 24 6.19 13.11 -13.88
N LYS A 25 7.16 13.70 -14.61
CA LYS A 25 7.84 13.02 -15.73
C LYS A 25 8.70 11.82 -15.28
N GLU A 26 9.26 11.86 -14.09
CA GLU A 26 10.08 10.77 -13.56
C GLU A 26 9.25 9.51 -13.37
N ALA A 27 8.04 9.63 -12.82
CA ALA A 27 7.12 8.52 -12.69
C ALA A 27 6.71 7.94 -14.05
N SER A 28 6.53 8.77 -15.09
CA SER A 28 6.15 8.30 -16.43
C SER A 28 7.28 7.55 -17.13
N SER A 29 8.54 7.96 -16.97
CA SER A 29 9.68 7.35 -17.65
C SER A 29 9.88 5.87 -17.31
N LEU A 30 9.44 5.44 -16.13
CA LEU A 30 9.60 4.07 -15.63
C LEU A 30 8.64 3.05 -16.26
N LEU A 31 7.64 3.52 -16.99
CA LEU A 31 6.64 2.67 -17.64
C LEU A 31 6.65 2.84 -19.17
N LEU A 32 7.53 3.68 -19.73
CA LEU A 32 7.56 4.00 -21.16
C LEU A 32 7.83 2.80 -22.08
N ASP A 33 8.58 1.81 -21.58
CA ASP A 33 8.92 0.61 -22.33
C ASP A 33 7.85 -0.51 -22.24
N LYS A 34 6.74 -0.22 -21.56
CA LYS A 34 5.61 -1.16 -21.37
C LYS A 34 4.44 -0.77 -22.26
N LYS A 35 3.51 -1.70 -22.47
CA LYS A 35 2.27 -1.45 -23.24
C LYS A 35 1.22 -0.63 -22.47
N ILE A 36 1.57 -0.13 -21.29
CA ILE A 36 0.70 0.61 -20.39
C ILE A 36 0.38 1.98 -20.99
N ASN A 37 -0.90 2.29 -21.12
CA ASN A 37 -1.33 3.64 -21.45
C ASN A 37 -1.03 4.58 -20.31
N LEU A 38 -0.53 5.79 -20.60
CA LEU A 38 -0.18 6.76 -19.57
C LEU A 38 -1.04 8.01 -19.67
N VAL A 39 -1.56 8.49 -18.54
CA VAL A 39 -2.29 9.73 -18.43
C VAL A 39 -1.71 10.61 -17.33
N LYS A 40 -1.47 11.90 -17.65
CA LYS A 40 -1.07 12.84 -16.60
C LYS A 40 -2.28 13.18 -15.75
N PHE A 41 -2.11 13.10 -14.44
CA PHE A 41 -3.11 13.45 -13.45
C PHE A 41 -2.46 13.88 -12.13
N ASP A 42 -2.76 15.08 -11.70
CA ASP A 42 -2.35 15.66 -10.43
C ASP A 42 -3.60 15.93 -9.58
N VAL A 43 -3.73 15.23 -8.47
CA VAL A 43 -4.88 15.35 -7.54
C VAL A 43 -5.15 16.79 -7.10
N LEU A 44 -4.10 17.60 -6.98
CA LEU A 44 -4.24 18.98 -6.49
C LEU A 44 -4.68 19.98 -7.57
N ASN A 45 -4.48 19.64 -8.86
CA ASN A 45 -4.63 20.63 -9.94
C ASN A 45 -5.56 20.17 -11.07
N ASP A 46 -5.80 18.86 -11.23
CA ASP A 46 -6.55 18.32 -12.36
C ASP A 46 -7.96 17.87 -11.94
N ASN A 47 -8.88 17.83 -12.89
CA ASN A 47 -10.25 17.39 -12.69
C ASN A 47 -10.37 15.88 -12.89
N LEU A 48 -10.69 15.14 -11.83
CA LEU A 48 -10.85 13.69 -11.87
C LEU A 48 -11.90 13.24 -12.89
N LYS A 49 -13.04 13.97 -13.01
CA LYS A 49 -14.11 13.61 -13.94
C LYS A 49 -13.64 13.65 -15.40
N GLU A 50 -12.83 14.63 -15.78
CA GLU A 50 -12.28 14.72 -17.13
C GLU A 50 -11.38 13.51 -17.48
N ILE A 51 -10.60 13.04 -16.51
CA ILE A 51 -9.76 11.85 -16.69
C ILE A 51 -10.62 10.59 -16.83
N ILE A 52 -11.66 10.45 -16.01
CA ILE A 52 -12.60 9.31 -16.07
C ILE A 52 -13.35 9.32 -17.42
N ASP A 53 -13.85 10.45 -17.87
CA ASP A 53 -14.55 10.60 -19.16
C ASP A 53 -13.65 10.24 -20.35
N LYS A 54 -12.36 10.55 -20.24
CA LYS A 54 -11.34 10.23 -21.25
C LYS A 54 -10.95 8.76 -21.29
N VAL A 55 -10.69 8.18 -20.10
CA VAL A 55 -10.18 6.79 -19.96
C VAL A 55 -11.31 5.78 -20.00
N LYS A 56 -12.47 6.10 -19.40
CA LYS A 56 -13.64 5.24 -19.24
C LYS A 56 -13.29 3.89 -18.61
N PRO A 57 -12.65 3.88 -17.43
CA PRO A 57 -12.24 2.63 -16.80
C PRO A 57 -13.44 1.87 -16.23
N GLU A 58 -13.34 0.55 -16.19
CA GLU A 58 -14.27 -0.32 -15.44
C GLU A 58 -13.85 -0.39 -13.95
N TYR A 59 -12.55 -0.34 -13.71
CA TYR A 59 -11.94 -0.37 -12.38
C TYR A 59 -10.97 0.80 -12.18
N ILE A 60 -10.95 1.34 -10.99
CA ILE A 60 -9.91 2.28 -10.54
C ILE A 60 -9.20 1.67 -9.32
N ILE A 61 -7.88 1.60 -9.38
CA ILE A 61 -7.05 1.20 -8.25
C ILE A 61 -6.41 2.46 -7.69
N ASN A 62 -6.88 2.91 -6.53
CA ASN A 62 -6.34 4.10 -5.87
C ASN A 62 -5.10 3.76 -5.05
N CYS A 63 -3.93 4.01 -5.64
CA CYS A 63 -2.62 3.90 -5.01
C CYS A 63 -2.04 5.27 -4.61
N ILE A 64 -2.81 6.36 -4.79
CA ILE A 64 -2.34 7.72 -4.53
C ILE A 64 -2.39 8.00 -3.03
N GLY A 65 -1.32 8.59 -2.53
CA GLY A 65 -1.23 9.04 -1.14
C GLY A 65 0.02 9.87 -0.88
N LYS A 66 -0.09 10.87 0.00
CA LYS A 66 1.06 11.61 0.53
C LYS A 66 1.49 10.90 1.81
N ILE A 67 2.65 10.25 1.76
CA ILE A 67 3.15 9.38 2.84
C ILE A 67 3.85 10.17 3.95
N LYS A 68 3.92 9.59 5.15
CA LYS A 68 4.50 10.21 6.35
C LYS A 68 5.88 10.87 6.12
N PRO A 69 6.87 10.25 5.43
CA PRO A 69 8.20 10.87 5.26
C PRO A 69 8.22 12.15 4.41
N VAL A 70 7.13 12.47 3.69
CA VAL A 70 7.03 13.69 2.86
C VAL A 70 5.97 14.67 3.36
N ILE A 71 5.41 14.43 4.54
CA ILE A 71 4.52 15.37 5.24
C ILE A 71 5.36 16.12 6.25
N ASP A 72 5.44 17.42 6.07
CA ASP A 72 5.97 18.34 7.07
C ASP A 72 4.78 18.81 7.92
N GLU A 73 4.71 18.33 9.15
CA GLU A 73 3.59 18.63 10.07
C GLU A 73 3.63 20.05 10.61
N GLU A 74 4.77 20.75 10.48
CA GLU A 74 4.92 22.16 10.87
C GLU A 74 4.58 23.12 9.71
N ASP A 75 4.52 22.62 8.47
CA ASP A 75 4.12 23.41 7.30
C ASP A 75 2.60 23.25 7.01
N PRO A 76 1.78 24.31 7.22
CA PRO A 76 0.35 24.28 6.95
C PRO A 76 0.00 23.90 5.51
N LEU A 77 0.85 24.25 4.54
CA LEU A 77 0.64 23.86 3.13
C LEU A 77 0.83 22.36 2.95
N SER A 78 1.87 21.77 3.56
CA SER A 78 2.12 20.34 3.53
C SER A 78 0.98 19.54 4.16
N VAL A 79 0.46 20.00 5.30
CA VAL A 79 -0.70 19.43 6.00
C VAL A 79 -1.96 19.51 5.13
N SER A 80 -2.25 20.70 4.56
CA SER A 80 -3.41 20.89 3.67
C SER A 80 -3.34 19.98 2.43
N GLN A 81 -2.17 19.81 1.84
CA GLN A 81 -1.98 18.87 0.72
C GLN A 81 -2.21 17.42 1.14
N ALA A 82 -1.74 17.02 2.34
CA ALA A 82 -1.99 15.68 2.86
C ALA A 82 -3.50 15.44 3.04
N GLN A 83 -4.22 16.41 3.57
CA GLN A 83 -5.67 16.35 3.72
C GLN A 83 -6.40 16.26 2.37
N GLN A 84 -6.00 17.04 1.37
CA GLN A 84 -6.59 16.96 0.02
C GLN A 84 -6.33 15.61 -0.63
N ILE A 85 -5.09 15.10 -0.57
CA ILE A 85 -4.68 13.86 -1.25
C ILE A 85 -5.19 12.62 -0.52
N ASN A 86 -5.05 12.56 0.80
CA ASN A 86 -5.37 11.35 1.57
C ASN A 86 -6.82 11.31 2.04
N GLY A 87 -7.43 12.46 2.35
CA GLY A 87 -8.77 12.57 2.92
C GLY A 87 -9.85 12.90 1.90
N VAL A 88 -9.70 14.02 1.18
CA VAL A 88 -10.76 14.54 0.28
C VAL A 88 -10.81 13.75 -1.03
N PHE A 89 -9.68 13.51 -1.66
CA PHE A 89 -9.62 12.86 -2.99
C PHE A 89 -10.25 11.45 -3.03
N PRO A 90 -10.04 10.55 -2.05
CA PRO A 90 -10.72 9.27 -2.02
C PRO A 90 -12.26 9.37 -2.00
N LYS A 91 -12.82 10.37 -1.31
CA LYS A 91 -14.27 10.62 -1.27
C LYS A 91 -14.78 11.14 -2.62
N GLN A 92 -14.07 12.09 -3.23
CA GLN A 92 -14.40 12.58 -4.58
C GLN A 92 -14.34 11.44 -5.61
N MET A 93 -13.33 10.55 -5.50
CA MET A 93 -13.23 9.37 -6.37
C MET A 93 -14.43 8.45 -6.21
N GLU A 94 -14.87 8.19 -5.00
CA GLU A 94 -16.04 7.35 -4.71
C GLU A 94 -17.32 7.96 -5.30
N GLU A 95 -17.56 9.27 -5.11
CA GLU A 95 -18.69 9.99 -5.66
C GLU A 95 -18.73 9.91 -7.20
N VAL A 96 -17.63 10.29 -7.85
CA VAL A 96 -17.56 10.28 -9.32
C VAL A 96 -17.66 8.86 -9.88
N SER A 97 -17.03 7.89 -9.23
CA SER A 97 -17.07 6.48 -9.65
C SER A 97 -18.46 5.88 -9.53
N SER A 98 -19.20 6.22 -8.47
CA SER A 98 -20.60 5.78 -8.28
C SER A 98 -21.51 6.29 -9.40
N LEU A 99 -21.35 7.55 -9.84
CA LEU A 99 -22.11 8.13 -10.94
C LEU A 99 -21.84 7.44 -12.28
N HIS A 100 -20.66 6.86 -12.45
CA HIS A 100 -20.23 6.19 -13.69
C HIS A 100 -20.26 4.66 -13.60
N ASN A 101 -20.75 4.09 -12.49
CA ASN A 101 -20.76 2.65 -12.22
C ASN A 101 -19.36 2.00 -12.30
N ILE A 102 -18.33 2.70 -11.81
CA ILE A 102 -16.93 2.25 -11.79
C ILE A 102 -16.62 1.59 -10.45
N LYS A 103 -15.95 0.45 -10.46
CA LYS A 103 -15.51 -0.28 -9.28
C LYS A 103 -14.18 0.30 -8.77
N VAL A 104 -14.11 0.67 -7.49
CA VAL A 104 -12.91 1.29 -6.87
C VAL A 104 -12.28 0.33 -5.88
N ILE A 105 -10.99 0.01 -6.07
CA ILE A 105 -10.16 -0.70 -5.10
C ILE A 105 -9.17 0.31 -4.51
N GLN A 106 -9.16 0.46 -3.19
CA GLN A 106 -8.31 1.43 -2.50
C GLN A 106 -7.42 0.75 -1.49
N ILE A 107 -6.14 1.13 -1.48
CA ILE A 107 -5.22 0.77 -0.40
C ILE A 107 -5.52 1.59 0.85
N GLY A 108 -5.85 0.89 1.94
CA GLY A 108 -5.88 1.44 3.30
C GLY A 108 -4.52 1.32 3.98
N THR A 109 -4.44 1.70 5.26
CA THR A 109 -3.20 1.63 6.05
C THR A 109 -3.48 1.27 7.51
N ASP A 110 -2.59 0.51 8.12
CA ASP A 110 -2.53 0.27 9.56
C ASP A 110 -2.25 1.55 10.37
N CYS A 111 -1.69 2.57 9.74
CA CYS A 111 -1.37 3.85 10.39
C CYS A 111 -2.61 4.68 10.78
N VAL A 112 -3.84 4.25 10.45
CA VAL A 112 -5.06 4.81 11.02
C VAL A 112 -5.20 4.50 12.51
N PHE A 113 -4.37 3.58 13.01
CA PHE A 113 -4.28 3.21 14.43
C PHE A 113 -3.00 3.76 15.06
N SER A 114 -3.07 4.10 16.36
CA SER A 114 -1.94 4.62 17.14
C SER A 114 -0.80 3.60 17.28
N GLY A 115 -1.12 2.33 17.42
CA GLY A 115 -0.19 1.26 17.70
C GLY A 115 0.01 0.96 19.19
N GLU A 116 -0.83 1.51 20.07
CA GLU A 116 -0.77 1.25 21.50
C GLU A 116 -1.41 -0.10 21.86
N LYS A 117 -2.46 -0.51 21.15
CA LYS A 117 -3.25 -1.70 21.46
C LYS A 117 -2.68 -2.98 20.85
N GLY A 118 -2.26 -2.95 19.58
CA GLY A 118 -1.97 -4.13 18.79
C GLY A 118 -3.20 -4.94 18.37
N SER A 119 -3.05 -5.81 17.40
CA SER A 119 -4.11 -6.71 16.94
C SER A 119 -5.45 -6.00 16.68
N TYR A 120 -5.40 -4.92 15.88
CA TYR A 120 -6.57 -4.11 15.56
C TYR A 120 -7.54 -4.83 14.63
N SER A 121 -8.81 -4.85 15.00
CA SER A 121 -9.92 -5.33 14.17
C SER A 121 -10.49 -4.20 13.30
N ILE A 122 -11.36 -4.55 12.35
CA ILE A 122 -12.07 -3.54 11.53
C ILE A 122 -13.08 -2.72 12.35
N GLU A 123 -13.49 -3.23 13.52
CA GLU A 123 -14.44 -2.59 14.42
C GLU A 123 -13.76 -1.60 15.39
N ASP A 124 -12.42 -1.60 15.44
CA ASP A 124 -11.69 -0.66 16.29
C ASP A 124 -11.77 0.76 15.75
N ASN A 125 -11.95 1.72 16.65
CA ASN A 125 -11.93 3.12 16.28
C ASN A 125 -10.54 3.53 15.78
N HIS A 126 -10.50 4.35 14.75
CA HIS A 126 -9.26 4.98 14.32
C HIS A 126 -8.80 5.98 15.38
N ASP A 127 -7.56 5.82 15.83
CA ASP A 127 -6.95 6.60 16.91
C ASP A 127 -5.55 7.12 16.53
N ALA A 128 -5.29 7.31 15.23
CA ALA A 128 -4.03 7.86 14.74
C ALA A 128 -3.72 9.23 15.35
N ILE A 129 -2.45 9.45 15.65
CA ILE A 129 -1.97 10.68 16.31
C ILE A 129 -1.16 11.59 15.38
N ASP A 130 -0.74 11.11 14.22
CA ASP A 130 0.02 11.87 13.22
C ASP A 130 -0.86 12.27 12.02
N ILE A 131 -0.44 13.32 11.31
CA ILE A 131 -1.20 13.87 10.16
C ILE A 131 -1.41 12.82 9.06
N TYR A 132 -0.45 11.92 8.84
CA TYR A 132 -0.62 10.86 7.86
C TYR A 132 -1.78 9.93 8.21
N GLY A 133 -1.77 9.37 9.40
CA GLY A 133 -2.82 8.46 9.85
C GLY A 133 -4.19 9.13 9.95
N ILE A 134 -4.25 10.36 10.48
CA ILE A 134 -5.50 11.16 10.57
C ILE A 134 -6.10 11.38 9.18
N THR A 135 -5.30 11.87 8.21
CA THR A 135 -5.79 12.17 6.86
C THR A 135 -6.15 10.90 6.07
N LYS A 136 -5.44 9.80 6.28
CA LYS A 136 -5.81 8.48 5.72
C LYS A 136 -7.12 7.98 6.32
N SER A 137 -7.32 8.14 7.63
CA SER A 137 -8.57 7.80 8.31
C SER A 137 -9.76 8.57 7.74
N GLU A 138 -9.61 9.88 7.49
CA GLU A 138 -10.64 10.70 6.83
C GLU A 138 -11.04 10.17 5.45
N GLY A 139 -10.08 9.69 4.66
CA GLY A 139 -10.32 9.13 3.32
C GLY A 139 -10.89 7.70 3.31
N GLU A 140 -10.87 7.02 4.45
CA GLU A 140 -11.46 5.69 4.63
C GLU A 140 -12.92 5.74 5.09
N GLN A 141 -13.38 6.88 5.67
CA GLN A 141 -14.75 7.04 6.14
C GLN A 141 -15.77 7.00 5.00
N ASP A 142 -16.98 6.54 5.31
CA ASP A 142 -18.15 6.52 4.43
C ASP A 142 -17.99 5.67 3.14
N SER A 143 -17.20 4.61 3.21
CA SER A 143 -16.87 3.80 2.04
C SER A 143 -17.92 2.74 1.71
N GLY A 144 -19.13 3.15 1.32
CA GLY A 144 -20.18 2.23 0.88
C GLY A 144 -19.97 1.63 -0.52
N ASN A 145 -19.13 2.26 -1.36
CA ASN A 145 -19.00 1.92 -2.79
C ASN A 145 -17.57 1.59 -3.24
N LYS A 146 -16.63 1.42 -2.31
CA LYS A 146 -15.25 1.01 -2.63
C LYS A 146 -14.82 -0.22 -1.85
N MET A 147 -14.00 -1.06 -2.47
CA MET A 147 -13.29 -2.13 -1.79
C MET A 147 -12.04 -1.53 -1.15
N LEU A 148 -12.04 -1.38 0.17
CA LEU A 148 -10.90 -0.87 0.93
C LEU A 148 -10.10 -2.04 1.51
N ILE A 149 -8.86 -2.20 1.05
CA ILE A 149 -7.94 -3.22 1.56
C ILE A 149 -6.96 -2.53 2.50
N ARG A 150 -7.15 -2.70 3.81
CA ARG A 150 -6.27 -2.14 4.84
C ARG A 150 -5.16 -3.12 5.16
N THR A 151 -3.92 -2.67 5.04
CA THR A 151 -2.72 -3.44 5.33
C THR A 151 -1.53 -2.50 5.52
N SER A 152 -0.47 -2.95 6.16
CA SER A 152 0.85 -2.35 6.02
C SER A 152 1.53 -2.87 4.77
N ILE A 153 2.39 -2.09 4.11
CA ILE A 153 2.93 -2.49 2.82
C ILE A 153 4.41 -2.13 2.66
N ILE A 154 5.17 -3.08 2.09
CA ILE A 154 6.57 -2.91 1.72
C ILE A 154 6.77 -3.19 0.23
N GLY A 155 7.78 -2.57 -0.37
CA GLY A 155 8.15 -2.83 -1.76
C GLY A 155 9.16 -1.82 -2.28
N PRO A 156 9.68 -2.06 -3.51
CA PRO A 156 10.66 -1.18 -4.12
C PRO A 156 10.06 0.18 -4.48
N GLU A 157 10.75 1.24 -4.07
CA GLU A 157 10.39 2.61 -4.39
C GLU A 157 11.14 3.12 -5.63
N ILE A 158 10.54 4.14 -6.25
CA ILE A 158 11.17 4.86 -7.35
C ILE A 158 12.16 5.90 -6.80
N THR A 159 11.75 6.57 -5.72
CA THR A 159 12.55 7.63 -5.09
C THR A 159 13.30 7.05 -3.91
N PRO A 160 14.63 7.21 -3.84
CA PRO A 160 15.47 6.70 -2.76
C PRO A 160 14.98 7.06 -1.35
N GLY A 161 15.20 6.15 -0.39
CA GLY A 161 15.04 6.38 1.04
C GLY A 161 13.61 6.53 1.58
N ARG A 162 12.56 6.37 0.75
CA ARG A 162 11.17 6.62 1.17
C ARG A 162 10.43 5.41 1.74
N SER A 163 10.85 4.19 1.40
CA SER A 163 10.28 2.97 1.98
C SER A 163 11.28 2.28 2.88
N LEU A 164 10.79 1.47 3.82
CA LEU A 164 11.66 0.72 4.73
C LEU A 164 12.61 -0.22 3.95
N LEU A 165 12.13 -0.85 2.89
CA LEU A 165 12.95 -1.73 2.06
C LEU A 165 14.06 -0.94 1.37
N ASN A 166 13.74 0.15 0.67
CA ASN A 166 14.76 0.95 0.00
C ASN A 166 15.75 1.57 0.98
N TRP A 167 15.25 2.11 2.11
CA TRP A 167 16.11 2.62 3.16
C TRP A 167 17.14 1.58 3.62
N PHE A 168 16.72 0.31 3.81
CA PHE A 168 17.63 -0.76 4.19
C PHE A 168 18.63 -1.10 3.08
N LEU A 169 18.16 -1.26 1.84
CA LEU A 169 19.00 -1.67 0.71
C LEU A 169 20.02 -0.60 0.27
N GLU A 170 19.77 0.68 0.56
CA GLU A 170 20.64 1.81 0.19
C GLU A 170 21.78 2.05 1.16
N HIS A 171 21.86 1.31 2.27
CA HIS A 171 22.99 1.43 3.19
C HIS A 171 24.30 0.99 2.54
N GLU A 172 25.39 1.65 2.92
CA GLU A 172 26.74 1.27 2.47
C GLU A 172 27.14 -0.12 3.00
N VAL A 173 28.00 -0.81 2.28
CA VAL A 173 28.57 -2.10 2.70
C VAL A 173 29.24 -1.96 4.07
N GLY A 174 28.94 -2.87 4.99
CA GLY A 174 29.43 -2.85 6.35
C GLY A 174 28.73 -1.88 7.31
N SER A 175 27.63 -1.28 6.88
CA SER A 175 26.79 -0.43 7.75
C SER A 175 26.22 -1.20 8.92
N ARG A 176 25.90 -0.45 9.99
CA ARG A 176 25.18 -0.97 11.16
C ARG A 176 23.83 -0.27 11.27
N VAL A 177 22.76 -1.04 11.49
CA VAL A 177 21.40 -0.54 11.66
C VAL A 177 20.75 -1.17 12.89
N ASN A 178 19.83 -0.44 13.52
CA ASN A 178 19.04 -0.97 14.62
C ASN A 178 17.77 -1.62 14.07
N GLY A 179 17.50 -2.84 14.51
CA GLY A 179 16.25 -3.55 14.28
C GLY A 179 15.42 -3.58 15.56
N PHE A 180 14.24 -2.94 15.55
CA PHE A 180 13.41 -2.86 16.75
C PHE A 180 12.69 -4.19 17.04
N GLN A 181 12.88 -4.73 18.26
CA GLN A 181 12.24 -5.95 18.72
C GLN A 181 10.82 -5.70 19.29
N ASN A 182 10.52 -4.47 19.68
CA ASN A 182 9.24 -4.05 20.24
C ASN A 182 8.34 -3.29 19.25
N HIS A 183 8.64 -3.36 17.95
CA HIS A 183 7.79 -2.88 16.86
C HIS A 183 7.31 -4.06 16.04
N MET A 184 6.02 -4.40 16.20
CA MET A 184 5.41 -5.53 15.51
C MET A 184 4.91 -5.14 14.10
N TRP A 185 4.89 -6.11 13.18
CA TRP A 185 4.47 -5.90 11.80
C TRP A 185 3.87 -7.17 11.19
N ASN A 186 2.73 -7.03 10.52
CA ASN A 186 2.08 -8.08 9.74
C ASN A 186 1.49 -7.55 8.42
N GLY A 187 2.28 -6.77 7.72
CA GLY A 187 1.92 -6.26 6.41
C GLY A 187 2.26 -7.22 5.27
N ILE A 188 2.07 -6.72 4.06
CA ILE A 188 2.28 -7.48 2.81
C ILE A 188 3.23 -6.76 1.88
N THR A 189 3.58 -7.39 0.74
CA THR A 189 4.38 -6.76 -0.31
C THR A 189 3.49 -6.06 -1.35
N THR A 190 4.06 -5.07 -2.04
CA THR A 190 3.39 -4.44 -3.20
C THR A 190 3.06 -5.43 -4.29
N LEU A 191 3.88 -6.48 -4.46
CA LEU A 191 3.64 -7.55 -5.42
C LEU A 191 2.40 -8.38 -5.03
N ALA A 192 2.29 -8.77 -3.77
CA ALA A 192 1.13 -9.51 -3.28
C ALA A 192 -0.17 -8.70 -3.43
N PHE A 193 -0.15 -7.42 -3.05
CA PHE A 193 -1.30 -6.54 -3.26
C PHE A 193 -1.71 -6.46 -4.73
N ALA A 194 -0.73 -6.30 -5.64
CA ALA A 194 -1.00 -6.21 -7.07
C ALA A 194 -1.58 -7.50 -7.64
N LYS A 195 -1.08 -8.67 -7.22
CA LYS A 195 -1.62 -9.99 -7.60
C LYS A 195 -3.05 -10.19 -7.11
N ILE A 196 -3.33 -9.84 -5.85
CA ILE A 196 -4.68 -9.91 -5.28
C ILE A 196 -5.62 -8.98 -6.04
N THR A 197 -5.21 -7.75 -6.32
CA THR A 197 -5.99 -6.79 -7.10
C THR A 197 -6.27 -7.31 -8.52
N GLN A 198 -5.28 -7.90 -9.19
CA GLN A 198 -5.46 -8.55 -10.49
C GLN A 198 -6.50 -9.68 -10.39
N GLY A 199 -6.36 -10.53 -9.39
CA GLY A 199 -7.29 -11.64 -9.16
C GLY A 199 -8.72 -11.18 -8.90
N VAL A 200 -8.92 -10.13 -8.08
CA VAL A 200 -10.25 -9.53 -7.84
C VAL A 200 -10.90 -9.05 -9.14
N ILE A 201 -10.12 -8.41 -10.02
CA ILE A 201 -10.62 -7.90 -11.30
C ILE A 201 -10.96 -9.06 -12.25
N THR A 202 -10.05 -10.01 -12.41
CA THR A 202 -10.17 -11.07 -13.42
C THR A 202 -11.19 -12.15 -13.05
N SER A 203 -11.47 -12.37 -11.76
CA SER A 203 -12.49 -13.29 -11.27
C SER A 203 -13.83 -12.63 -10.99
N ASP A 204 -13.98 -11.32 -11.26
CA ASP A 204 -15.16 -10.51 -10.90
C ASP A 204 -15.57 -10.65 -9.43
N SER A 205 -14.59 -10.76 -8.55
CA SER A 205 -14.80 -10.94 -7.10
C SER A 205 -14.85 -9.61 -6.35
N TYR A 206 -15.05 -8.51 -7.06
CA TYR A 206 -15.19 -7.20 -6.43
C TYR A 206 -16.38 -7.16 -5.49
N ASN A 207 -16.12 -6.72 -4.26
CA ASN A 207 -17.17 -6.50 -3.27
C ASN A 207 -16.82 -5.23 -2.47
N PRO A 208 -17.68 -4.20 -2.43
CA PRO A 208 -17.42 -2.95 -1.73
C PRO A 208 -17.51 -3.15 -0.21
N PHE A 209 -16.40 -3.46 0.41
CA PHE A 209 -16.25 -3.62 1.86
C PHE A 209 -14.86 -3.22 2.32
N VAL A 210 -14.73 -3.00 3.63
CA VAL A 210 -13.44 -2.84 4.29
C VAL A 210 -12.93 -4.22 4.71
N VAL A 211 -11.67 -4.52 4.37
CA VAL A 211 -11.02 -5.76 4.77
C VAL A 211 -9.62 -5.49 5.30
N HIS A 212 -9.25 -6.16 6.39
CA HIS A 212 -7.87 -6.29 6.79
C HIS A 212 -7.26 -7.49 6.07
N LEU A 213 -6.24 -7.22 5.25
CA LEU A 213 -5.47 -8.25 4.56
C LEU A 213 -4.15 -8.48 5.29
N THR A 214 -3.98 -9.68 5.83
CA THR A 214 -2.83 -10.03 6.66
C THR A 214 -2.18 -11.34 6.20
N PRO A 215 -0.86 -11.47 6.32
CA PRO A 215 -0.15 -12.74 6.16
C PRO A 215 -0.49 -13.70 7.33
N LYS A 216 0.12 -14.88 7.29
CA LYS A 216 -0.09 -15.94 8.28
C LYS A 216 0.56 -15.65 9.65
N ASP A 217 1.59 -14.81 9.66
CA ASP A 217 2.45 -14.54 10.80
C ASP A 217 2.63 -13.05 11.09
N ILE A 218 3.26 -12.78 12.20
CA ILE A 218 3.66 -11.46 12.69
C ILE A 218 5.16 -11.52 12.95
N VAL A 219 5.88 -10.48 12.53
CA VAL A 219 7.32 -10.34 12.81
C VAL A 219 7.61 -9.01 13.52
N THR A 220 8.74 -8.93 14.19
CA THR A 220 9.31 -7.67 14.67
C THR A 220 9.97 -6.92 13.51
N LYS A 221 10.25 -5.63 13.68
CA LYS A 221 11.06 -4.89 12.71
C LYS A 221 12.48 -5.43 12.57
N TYR A 222 13.04 -5.98 13.66
CA TYR A 222 14.32 -6.68 13.61
C TYR A 222 14.27 -7.90 12.71
N GLU A 223 13.28 -8.77 12.87
CA GLU A 223 13.09 -9.96 12.03
C GLU A 223 12.81 -9.56 10.57
N LEU A 224 12.00 -8.53 10.32
CA LEU A 224 11.72 -8.04 8.98
C LEU A 224 13.00 -7.55 8.26
N LEU A 225 13.89 -6.81 8.95
CA LEU A 225 15.16 -6.39 8.38
C LEU A 225 16.09 -7.59 8.12
N THR A 226 16.08 -8.60 9.00
CA THR A 226 16.82 -9.85 8.78
C THR A 226 16.34 -10.58 7.52
N LEU A 227 15.00 -10.67 7.30
CA LEU A 227 14.44 -11.22 6.07
C LEU A 227 14.86 -10.42 4.82
N PHE A 228 14.97 -9.09 4.92
CA PHE A 228 15.52 -8.28 3.82
C PHE A 228 16.98 -8.60 3.55
N SER A 229 17.80 -8.68 4.61
CA SER A 229 19.22 -9.01 4.50
C SER A 229 19.43 -10.33 3.76
N GLU A 230 18.73 -11.38 4.15
CA GLU A 230 18.80 -12.71 3.56
C GLU A 230 18.27 -12.75 2.11
N SER A 231 17.10 -12.13 1.86
CA SER A 231 16.41 -12.26 0.58
C SER A 231 16.98 -11.35 -0.51
N PHE A 232 17.63 -10.25 -0.14
CA PHE A 232 18.23 -9.28 -1.07
C PHE A 232 19.77 -9.32 -1.06
N GLU A 233 20.37 -10.37 -0.48
CA GLU A 233 21.83 -10.57 -0.43
C GLU A 233 22.59 -9.39 0.18
N ARG A 234 22.08 -8.88 1.34
CA ARG A 234 22.66 -7.76 2.08
C ARG A 234 23.11 -8.16 3.49
N GLU A 235 23.70 -9.36 3.63
CA GLU A 235 24.31 -9.84 4.86
C GLU A 235 25.56 -9.03 5.27
N ASP A 236 26.00 -8.15 4.40
CA ASP A 236 27.02 -7.13 4.67
C ASP A 236 26.57 -6.05 5.67
N ILE A 237 25.25 -5.90 5.90
CA ILE A 237 24.67 -4.95 6.84
C ILE A 237 24.46 -5.63 8.19
N GLU A 238 25.14 -5.12 9.24
CA GLU A 238 24.97 -5.62 10.60
C GLU A 238 23.68 -5.08 11.20
N ILE A 239 22.73 -5.97 11.56
CA ILE A 239 21.47 -5.59 12.17
C ILE A 239 21.53 -5.88 13.68
N SER A 240 21.49 -4.83 14.50
CA SER A 240 21.54 -4.95 15.95
C SER A 240 20.11 -4.97 16.53
N PRO A 241 19.73 -6.04 17.29
CA PRO A 241 18.45 -6.05 17.98
C PRO A 241 18.43 -4.98 19.07
N THR A 242 17.39 -4.14 19.05
CA THR A 242 17.25 -2.98 19.94
C THR A 242 15.78 -2.73 20.25
N ASP A 243 15.47 -2.25 21.43
CA ASP A 243 14.14 -1.75 21.77
C ASP A 243 14.06 -0.24 21.51
N ALA A 244 12.99 0.20 20.85
CA ALA A 244 12.64 1.62 20.76
C ALA A 244 12.05 2.11 22.09
N GLU A 245 12.17 3.41 22.37
CA GLU A 245 11.57 4.02 23.57
C GLU A 245 10.05 3.84 23.62
N LEU A 246 9.39 3.92 22.45
CA LEU A 246 7.96 3.68 22.32
C LEU A 246 7.71 2.33 21.70
N VAL A 247 6.84 1.55 22.32
CA VAL A 247 6.31 0.32 21.72
C VAL A 247 5.29 0.71 20.64
N VAL A 248 5.40 0.11 19.46
CA VAL A 248 4.42 0.31 18.38
C VAL A 248 3.98 -1.05 17.85
N ASP A 249 2.71 -1.35 18.03
CA ASP A 249 2.07 -2.56 17.50
C ASP A 249 0.79 -2.16 16.72
N ARG A 250 0.93 -2.00 15.41
CA ARG A 250 -0.20 -1.75 14.49
C ARG A 250 -0.62 -3.01 13.76
N THR A 251 -0.36 -4.17 14.31
CA THR A 251 -0.80 -5.43 13.70
C THR A 251 -2.31 -5.45 13.55
N LEU A 252 -2.76 -6.01 12.44
CA LEU A 252 -4.17 -6.12 12.08
C LEU A 252 -4.66 -7.54 12.29
N LEU A 253 -5.89 -7.67 12.76
CA LEU A 253 -6.62 -8.93 12.72
C LEU A 253 -7.42 -9.00 11.42
N PRO A 254 -7.44 -10.13 10.70
CA PRO A 254 -8.30 -10.28 9.55
C PRO A 254 -9.77 -10.20 9.96
N SER A 255 -10.62 -9.59 9.12
CA SER A 255 -12.06 -9.45 9.39
C SER A 255 -12.73 -10.81 9.61
N SER A 256 -12.29 -11.82 8.86
CA SER A 256 -12.50 -13.24 9.13
C SER A 256 -11.39 -14.03 8.44
N ASN A 257 -11.00 -15.17 9.00
CA ASN A 257 -9.99 -16.04 8.39
C ASN A 257 -10.42 -16.45 6.97
N LYS A 258 -11.69 -16.81 6.80
CA LYS A 258 -12.22 -17.21 5.48
C LYS A 258 -12.06 -16.10 4.43
N GLN A 259 -12.41 -14.86 4.76
CA GLN A 259 -12.32 -13.74 3.82
C GLN A 259 -10.86 -13.41 3.47
N ASN A 260 -9.98 -13.47 4.45
CA ASN A 260 -8.53 -13.30 4.25
C ASN A 260 -7.99 -14.41 3.31
N ASP A 261 -8.30 -15.67 3.61
CA ASP A 261 -7.86 -16.81 2.79
C ASP A 261 -8.43 -16.77 1.37
N ASP A 262 -9.69 -16.36 1.19
CA ASP A 262 -10.30 -16.19 -0.12
C ASP A 262 -9.56 -15.13 -0.95
N LEU A 263 -9.15 -14.01 -0.34
CA LEU A 263 -8.34 -12.98 -1.03
C LEU A 263 -6.96 -13.48 -1.41
N TRP A 264 -6.30 -14.24 -0.54
CA TRP A 264 -5.00 -14.85 -0.87
C TRP A 264 -5.13 -15.82 -2.04
N LYS A 265 -6.17 -16.67 -2.05
CA LYS A 265 -6.44 -17.60 -3.16
C LYS A 265 -6.75 -16.87 -4.46
N ILE A 266 -7.52 -15.80 -4.43
CA ILE A 266 -7.78 -14.93 -5.58
C ILE A 266 -6.47 -14.35 -6.13
N GLY A 267 -5.53 -14.01 -5.26
CA GLY A 267 -4.18 -13.55 -5.62
C GLY A 267 -3.26 -14.66 -6.16
N GLY A 268 -3.73 -15.91 -6.23
CA GLY A 268 -2.95 -17.05 -6.74
C GLY A 268 -2.10 -17.76 -5.70
N TYR A 269 -2.34 -17.54 -4.41
CA TYR A 269 -1.70 -18.26 -3.32
C TYR A 269 -2.56 -19.45 -2.89
N GLU A 270 -1.94 -20.57 -2.52
CA GLU A 270 -2.68 -21.76 -2.05
C GLU A 270 -3.30 -21.54 -0.65
N GLU A 271 -2.58 -20.85 0.21
CA GLU A 271 -2.99 -20.40 1.56
C GLU A 271 -2.40 -19.01 1.85
N SER A 272 -2.77 -18.40 2.98
CA SER A 272 -2.14 -17.17 3.45
C SER A 272 -0.63 -17.39 3.63
N PRO A 273 0.23 -16.67 2.89
CA PRO A 273 1.69 -16.86 2.96
C PRO A 273 2.27 -16.28 4.26
N THR A 274 3.48 -16.73 4.60
CA THR A 274 4.28 -16.07 5.65
C THR A 274 4.92 -14.79 5.11
N ILE A 275 5.35 -13.90 6.00
CA ILE A 275 6.10 -12.69 5.65
C ILE A 275 7.41 -13.07 4.94
N SER A 276 8.06 -14.16 5.38
CA SER A 276 9.25 -14.69 4.72
C SER A 276 8.99 -15.08 3.26
N ASP A 277 7.87 -15.78 2.99
CA ASP A 277 7.49 -16.16 1.63
C ASP A 277 7.26 -14.92 0.75
N LEU A 278 6.56 -13.93 1.29
CA LEU A 278 6.28 -12.67 0.57
C LEU A 278 7.55 -11.87 0.26
N VAL A 279 8.50 -11.80 1.18
CA VAL A 279 9.77 -11.09 0.97
C VAL A 279 10.65 -11.81 -0.05
N LYS A 280 10.73 -13.14 0.01
CA LYS A 280 11.45 -13.97 -0.99
C LYS A 280 10.83 -13.85 -2.38
N GLU A 281 9.50 -13.86 -2.48
CA GLU A 281 8.80 -13.67 -3.74
C GLU A 281 9.11 -12.30 -4.34
N LEU A 282 9.09 -11.24 -3.50
CA LEU A 282 9.40 -9.89 -3.94
C LEU A 282 10.84 -9.73 -4.41
N SER A 283 11.81 -10.36 -3.77
CA SER A 283 13.22 -10.28 -4.14
C SER A 283 13.52 -10.98 -5.47
N SER A 284 12.67 -11.92 -5.87
CA SER A 284 12.82 -12.72 -7.11
C SER A 284 12.03 -12.15 -8.30
N SER A 285 11.33 -11.01 -8.14
CA SER A 285 10.38 -10.44 -9.11
C SER A 285 10.95 -9.36 -10.04
#